data_488cacd2c1b4d78720ea4519ad34d5c8
#
_entry.id   488cacd2c1b4d78720ea4519ad34d5c8
#
_cell.length_a   1.000
_cell.length_b   1.000
_cell.length_c   1.000
_cell.angle_alpha   90.00
_cell.angle_beta   90.00
_cell.angle_gamma   90.00
#
_symmetry.space_group_name_H-M   'P 1'
#
loop_
_entity.id
_entity.type
_entity.pdbx_description
1 polymer ?
#
loop_
_entity_poly.entity_id
_entity_poly.type
_entity_poly.pdbx_seq_one_letter_code
_entity_poly.pdbx_strand_id
1 'polypeptide(L)'
;MNDSKLFFQFLFPQGYEVFLFDDVKNPPNLFVAHYYTDDEVERYFSAVDNYHSSYNRLHCIQLPVLFRILYCCGTRIGETLGIRKKDIDLESGIIRLTETKNGKERYVTMGGELLALARRFADRTFYQIADDEYVFRNKNGGGLKYDTIKHIHREILAMAGIPFVGNSHGPRIHDWRHTFAIRSFKHMSDNGTDMYVALPILSTYLGHGTIMATEHYLRLTLEMFPEIEEKMGKTAEKVFGGIMYEGN
;
A
#
# COMPACT_ATOMS: atom_id res chain seq x y z
N MET A 1 25.14 1.43 -7.64
CA MET A 1 26.13 0.37 -7.38
C MET A 1 25.94 -0.88 -8.25
N ASN A 2 24.71 -1.22 -8.68
CA ASN A 2 24.48 -2.38 -9.59
C ASN A 2 24.99 -2.18 -11.02
N ASP A 3 24.84 -0.99 -11.58
CA ASP A 3 25.18 -0.72 -12.99
C ASP A 3 26.68 -0.78 -13.25
N SER A 4 27.49 -0.28 -12.32
CA SER A 4 28.95 -0.34 -12.41
C SER A 4 29.46 -1.79 -12.34
N LYS A 5 28.85 -2.64 -11.49
CA LYS A 5 29.20 -4.07 -11.40
C LYS A 5 28.89 -4.80 -12.70
N LEU A 6 27.71 -4.60 -13.27
CA LEU A 6 27.32 -5.17 -14.55
C LEU A 6 28.27 -4.75 -15.68
N PHE A 7 28.68 -3.48 -15.68
CA PHE A 7 29.65 -2.98 -16.65
C PHE A 7 31.01 -3.63 -16.51
N PHE A 8 31.54 -3.80 -15.31
CA PHE A 8 32.83 -4.50 -15.10
C PHE A 8 32.73 -6.00 -15.40
N GLN A 9 31.61 -6.65 -15.09
CA GLN A 9 31.36 -8.04 -15.47
C GLN A 9 31.29 -8.21 -16.99
N PHE A 10 30.84 -7.21 -17.74
CA PHE A 10 30.83 -7.22 -19.21
C PHE A 10 32.25 -7.02 -19.78
N LEU A 11 33.07 -6.15 -19.17
CA LEU A 11 34.44 -5.86 -19.65
C LEU A 11 35.43 -6.99 -19.36
N PHE A 12 35.29 -7.66 -18.23
CA PHE A 12 36.24 -8.70 -17.79
C PHE A 12 36.48 -9.82 -18.85
N PRO A 13 35.44 -10.45 -19.42
CA PRO A 13 35.63 -11.49 -20.43
C PRO A 13 36.19 -10.96 -21.76
N GLN A 14 36.21 -9.62 -21.97
CA GLN A 14 36.78 -8.99 -23.14
C GLN A 14 38.26 -8.67 -22.97
N GLY A 15 38.88 -9.10 -21.86
CA GLY A 15 40.31 -8.95 -21.60
C GLY A 15 40.71 -7.62 -20.96
N TYR A 16 39.76 -6.82 -20.50
CA TYR A 16 40.08 -5.60 -19.73
C TYR A 16 40.40 -5.96 -18.29
N GLU A 17 41.49 -5.40 -17.76
CA GLU A 17 41.80 -5.48 -16.34
C GLU A 17 40.81 -4.60 -15.55
N VAL A 18 39.83 -5.25 -14.90
CA VAL A 18 38.80 -4.60 -14.11
C VAL A 18 38.69 -5.26 -12.74
N PHE A 19 38.41 -4.46 -11.72
CA PHE A 19 38.14 -5.00 -10.40
C PHE A 19 36.71 -5.57 -10.34
N LEU A 20 36.61 -6.87 -10.10
CA LEU A 20 35.30 -7.53 -9.87
C LEU A 20 34.96 -7.42 -8.38
N PHE A 21 33.91 -6.66 -8.09
CA PHE A 21 33.40 -6.56 -6.72
C PHE A 21 32.72 -7.86 -6.31
N ASP A 22 33.06 -8.34 -5.13
CA ASP A 22 32.30 -9.41 -4.48
C ASP A 22 30.86 -9.02 -4.25
N ASP A 23 29.95 -10.01 -4.22
CA ASP A 23 28.58 -9.75 -3.85
C ASP A 23 28.48 -9.32 -2.39
N VAL A 24 28.39 -8.02 -2.18
CA VAL A 24 28.01 -7.47 -0.89
C VAL A 24 26.58 -7.94 -0.63
N LYS A 25 26.43 -8.97 0.18
CA LYS A 25 25.09 -9.37 0.70
C LYS A 25 24.52 -8.15 1.41
N ASN A 26 23.46 -7.58 0.86
CA ASN A 26 22.72 -6.57 1.58
C ASN A 26 22.36 -7.14 2.95
N PRO A 27 22.60 -6.42 4.05
CA PRO A 27 22.14 -6.87 5.35
C PRO A 27 20.63 -7.14 5.25
N PRO A 28 20.13 -8.15 5.99
CA PRO A 28 18.71 -8.46 5.98
C PRO A 28 17.94 -7.18 6.27
N ASN A 29 16.91 -6.91 5.47
CA ASN A 29 16.06 -5.75 5.68
C ASN A 29 15.28 -5.97 6.99
N LEU A 30 15.78 -5.43 8.09
CA LEU A 30 15.19 -5.53 9.43
C LEU A 30 13.94 -4.63 9.59
N PHE A 31 13.45 -4.06 8.49
CA PHE A 31 12.28 -3.20 8.56
C PHE A 31 11.02 -4.03 8.89
N VAL A 32 10.41 -3.71 10.03
CA VAL A 32 9.09 -4.19 10.41
C VAL A 32 8.06 -3.15 10.00
N ALA A 33 7.06 -3.55 9.21
CA ALA A 33 5.98 -2.67 8.80
C ALA A 33 5.13 -2.29 10.03
N HIS A 34 4.77 -1.01 10.13
CA HIS A 34 3.84 -0.56 11.16
C HIS A 34 2.41 -0.97 10.79
N TYR A 35 1.74 -1.62 11.73
CA TYR A 35 0.30 -1.89 11.65
C TYR A 35 -0.44 -0.84 12.47
N TYR A 36 -1.30 -0.06 11.82
CA TYR A 36 -2.12 0.93 12.50
C TYR A 36 -3.25 0.26 13.26
N THR A 37 -3.28 0.42 14.59
CA THR A 37 -4.40 -0.01 15.45
C THR A 37 -5.66 0.80 15.15
N ASP A 38 -6.82 0.36 15.66
CA ASP A 38 -8.08 1.10 15.45
C ASP A 38 -8.03 2.49 16.07
N ASP A 39 -7.45 2.63 17.26
CA ASP A 39 -7.22 3.92 17.92
C ASP A 39 -6.29 4.83 17.11
N GLU A 40 -5.17 4.31 16.58
CA GLU A 40 -4.27 5.08 15.73
C GLU A 40 -4.95 5.51 14.42
N VAL A 41 -5.76 4.65 13.82
CA VAL A 41 -6.55 4.97 12.61
C VAL A 41 -7.51 6.14 12.91
N GLU A 42 -8.25 6.08 14.01
CA GLU A 42 -9.19 7.12 14.41
C GLU A 42 -8.49 8.45 14.64
N ARG A 43 -7.42 8.45 15.45
CA ARG A 43 -6.63 9.66 15.73
C ARG A 43 -5.98 10.23 14.47
N TYR A 44 -5.45 9.37 13.60
CA TYR A 44 -4.83 9.80 12.36
C TYR A 44 -5.85 10.47 11.42
N PHE A 45 -7.01 9.85 11.19
CA PHE A 45 -8.02 10.45 10.32
C PHE A 45 -8.68 11.69 10.93
N SER A 46 -8.81 11.76 12.25
CA SER A 46 -9.19 13.01 12.94
C SER A 46 -8.17 14.13 12.65
N ALA A 47 -6.88 13.83 12.73
CA ALA A 47 -5.83 14.79 12.41
C ALA A 47 -5.82 15.18 10.92
N VAL A 48 -6.05 14.22 10.00
CA VAL A 48 -6.18 14.50 8.55
C VAL A 48 -7.34 15.46 8.26
N ASP A 49 -8.49 15.23 8.86
CA ASP A 49 -9.71 16.01 8.63
C ASP A 49 -9.57 17.45 9.19
N ASN A 50 -8.73 17.65 10.21
CA ASN A 50 -8.41 18.93 10.82
C ASN A 50 -7.10 19.55 10.29
N TYR A 51 -6.47 18.95 9.28
CA TYR A 51 -5.21 19.46 8.74
C TYR A 51 -5.41 20.71 7.90
N HIS A 52 -4.75 21.78 8.25
CA HIS A 52 -4.76 23.06 7.54
C HIS A 52 -3.35 23.42 7.06
N SER A 53 -3.21 23.61 5.76
CA SER A 53 -1.96 24.08 5.16
C SER A 53 -2.05 25.55 4.78
N SER A 54 -1.10 26.36 5.23
CA SER A 54 -0.93 27.74 4.80
C SER A 54 -0.52 27.88 3.34
N TYR A 55 0.09 26.84 2.76
CA TYR A 55 0.66 26.86 1.41
C TYR A 55 -0.32 26.45 0.32
N ASN A 56 -1.25 25.54 0.62
CA ASN A 56 -2.20 25.03 -0.36
C ASN A 56 -3.55 24.73 0.31
N ARG A 57 -4.52 25.58 0.05
CA ARG A 57 -5.90 25.42 0.58
C ARG A 57 -6.58 24.14 0.06
N LEU A 58 -6.11 23.56 -1.06
CA LEU A 58 -6.66 22.31 -1.56
C LEU A 58 -6.34 21.12 -0.66
N HIS A 59 -5.29 21.19 0.16
CA HIS A 59 -4.91 20.10 1.05
C HIS A 59 -6.05 19.69 2.01
N CYS A 60 -6.79 20.64 2.58
CA CYS A 60 -7.88 20.34 3.51
C CYS A 60 -9.04 19.53 2.88
N ILE A 61 -9.17 19.55 1.55
CA ILE A 61 -10.20 18.76 0.84
C ILE A 61 -9.61 17.53 0.15
N GLN A 62 -8.36 17.56 -0.27
CA GLN A 62 -7.71 16.45 -0.97
C GLN A 62 -7.19 15.36 -0.04
N LEU A 63 -6.55 15.73 1.08
CA LEU A 63 -5.90 14.79 1.99
C LEU A 63 -6.89 13.80 2.64
N PRO A 64 -8.10 14.22 3.08
CA PRO A 64 -9.09 13.28 3.59
C PRO A 64 -9.43 12.15 2.63
N VAL A 65 -9.55 12.44 1.34
CA VAL A 65 -9.82 11.45 0.30
C VAL A 65 -8.58 10.62 -0.01
N LEU A 66 -7.42 11.27 -0.19
CA LEU A 66 -6.15 10.64 -0.54
C LEU A 66 -5.77 9.56 0.48
N PHE A 67 -5.73 9.90 1.77
CA PHE A 67 -5.33 8.95 2.80
C PHE A 67 -6.35 7.83 3.01
N ARG A 68 -7.66 8.11 2.82
CA ARG A 68 -8.67 7.07 2.89
C ARG A 68 -8.63 6.12 1.68
N ILE A 69 -8.24 6.58 0.49
CA ILE A 69 -7.97 5.68 -0.65
C ILE A 69 -6.79 4.74 -0.31
N LEU A 70 -5.70 5.26 0.26
CA LEU A 70 -4.57 4.43 0.70
C LEU A 70 -5.00 3.36 1.71
N TYR A 71 -5.81 3.75 2.70
CA TYR A 71 -6.27 2.88 3.79
C TYR A 71 -7.34 1.89 3.33
N CYS A 72 -8.38 2.35 2.63
CA CYS A 72 -9.55 1.52 2.27
C CYS A 72 -9.36 0.70 1.00
N CYS A 73 -8.48 1.13 0.08
CA CYS A 73 -8.25 0.45 -1.19
C CYS A 73 -6.86 -0.18 -1.29
N GLY A 74 -5.98 0.01 -0.31
CA GLY A 74 -4.64 -0.59 -0.27
C GLY A 74 -3.74 -0.19 -1.45
N THR A 75 -3.96 0.99 -2.05
CA THR A 75 -3.18 1.47 -3.19
C THR A 75 -1.76 1.87 -2.79
N ARG A 76 -0.83 1.88 -3.76
CA ARG A 76 0.48 2.51 -3.54
C ARG A 76 0.34 4.02 -3.65
N ILE A 77 1.13 4.77 -2.89
CA ILE A 77 1.08 6.24 -2.93
C ILE A 77 1.29 6.79 -4.36
N GLY A 78 2.22 6.23 -5.14
CA GLY A 78 2.44 6.65 -6.52
C GLY A 78 1.22 6.41 -7.42
N GLU A 79 0.54 5.27 -7.23
CA GLU A 79 -0.72 4.97 -7.94
C GLU A 79 -1.82 5.96 -7.56
N THR A 80 -1.96 6.27 -6.28
CA THR A 80 -2.96 7.23 -5.80
C THR A 80 -2.69 8.64 -6.34
N LEU A 81 -1.45 9.08 -6.32
CA LEU A 81 -1.06 10.40 -6.85
C LEU A 81 -1.19 10.50 -8.37
N GLY A 82 -1.10 9.36 -9.08
CA GLY A 82 -1.27 9.25 -10.53
C GLY A 82 -2.72 9.26 -11.01
N ILE A 83 -3.71 9.16 -10.11
CA ILE A 83 -5.13 9.11 -10.49
C ILE A 83 -5.53 10.38 -11.23
N ARG A 84 -6.12 10.20 -12.43
CA ARG A 84 -6.70 11.27 -13.23
C ARG A 84 -8.22 11.28 -13.08
N LYS A 85 -8.85 12.40 -13.40
CA LYS A 85 -10.31 12.52 -13.30
C LYS A 85 -11.05 11.43 -14.07
N LYS A 86 -10.63 11.11 -15.29
CA LYS A 86 -11.20 10.02 -16.12
C LYS A 86 -11.05 8.63 -15.54
N ASP A 87 -10.19 8.44 -14.54
CA ASP A 87 -9.91 7.16 -13.93
C ASP A 87 -10.84 6.85 -12.74
N ILE A 88 -11.68 7.81 -12.33
CA ILE A 88 -12.64 7.64 -11.24
C ILE A 88 -14.05 7.57 -11.79
N ASP A 89 -14.71 6.45 -11.61
CA ASP A 89 -16.14 6.31 -11.78
C ASP A 89 -16.86 6.49 -10.44
N LEU A 90 -17.49 7.64 -10.26
CA LEU A 90 -18.22 7.99 -9.03
C LEU A 90 -19.63 7.36 -8.99
N GLU A 91 -20.12 6.77 -10.07
CA GLU A 91 -21.38 6.06 -10.09
C GLU A 91 -21.20 4.67 -9.49
N SER A 92 -20.27 3.89 -10.04
CA SER A 92 -19.96 2.53 -9.59
C SER A 92 -19.00 2.47 -8.39
N GLY A 93 -18.30 3.57 -8.07
CA GLY A 93 -17.29 3.60 -7.02
C GLY A 93 -15.97 2.91 -7.41
N ILE A 94 -15.66 2.85 -8.70
CA ILE A 94 -14.45 2.19 -9.22
C ILE A 94 -13.37 3.23 -9.52
N ILE A 95 -12.12 2.91 -9.16
CA ILE A 95 -10.92 3.65 -9.57
C ILE A 95 -10.07 2.74 -10.44
N ARG A 96 -9.71 3.20 -11.64
CA ARG A 96 -8.74 2.57 -12.53
C ARG A 96 -7.34 3.07 -12.18
N LEU A 97 -6.42 2.17 -11.87
CA LEU A 97 -5.02 2.48 -11.58
C LEU A 97 -4.18 2.12 -12.80
N THR A 98 -3.67 3.13 -13.49
CA THR A 98 -2.93 3.00 -14.76
C THR A 98 -1.42 3.13 -14.57
N GLU A 99 -0.97 4.00 -13.68
CA GLU A 99 0.46 4.25 -13.42
C GLU A 99 1.00 3.24 -12.37
N THR A 100 0.98 1.95 -12.69
CA THR A 100 1.46 0.92 -11.77
C THR A 100 2.94 0.58 -12.02
N LYS A 101 3.66 0.20 -10.95
CA LYS A 101 5.09 -0.16 -11.02
C LYS A 101 5.39 -1.27 -12.06
N ASN A 102 4.41 -2.14 -12.34
CA ASN A 102 4.56 -3.28 -13.23
C ASN A 102 3.93 -3.03 -14.61
N GLY A 103 3.49 -1.82 -14.92
CA GLY A 103 2.83 -1.47 -16.18
C GLY A 103 1.45 -2.11 -16.39
N LYS A 104 0.93 -2.86 -15.40
CA LYS A 104 -0.37 -3.52 -15.48
C LYS A 104 -1.44 -2.64 -14.84
N GLU A 105 -2.51 -2.37 -15.57
CA GLU A 105 -3.68 -1.70 -15.03
C GLU A 105 -4.43 -2.64 -14.08
N ARG A 106 -5.06 -2.05 -13.07
CA ARG A 106 -6.00 -2.74 -12.21
C ARG A 106 -7.08 -1.80 -11.68
N TYR A 107 -8.16 -2.38 -11.20
CA TYR A 107 -9.28 -1.66 -10.62
C TYR A 107 -9.32 -1.88 -9.12
N VAL A 108 -9.69 -0.82 -8.39
CA VAL A 108 -10.00 -0.88 -6.96
C VAL A 108 -11.36 -0.24 -6.72
N THR A 109 -12.06 -0.67 -5.67
CA THR A 109 -13.41 -0.22 -5.35
C THR A 109 -13.43 0.63 -4.09
N MET A 110 -14.21 1.69 -4.12
CA MET A 110 -14.51 2.53 -2.95
C MET A 110 -15.76 1.99 -2.26
N GLY A 111 -15.66 1.67 -0.97
CA GLY A 111 -16.83 1.37 -0.13
C GLY A 111 -17.72 2.60 0.07
N GLY A 112 -18.94 2.41 0.55
CA GLY A 112 -19.99 3.43 0.58
C GLY A 112 -19.58 4.78 1.21
N GLU A 113 -18.90 4.77 2.35
CA GLU A 113 -18.47 5.99 3.03
C GLU A 113 -17.35 6.72 2.26
N LEU A 114 -16.37 5.96 1.72
CA LEU A 114 -15.31 6.53 0.91
C LEU A 114 -15.88 7.10 -0.40
N LEU A 115 -16.82 6.39 -1.03
CA LEU A 115 -17.51 6.87 -2.23
C LEU A 115 -18.29 8.16 -1.96
N ALA A 116 -19.03 8.23 -0.85
CA ALA A 116 -19.73 9.43 -0.46
C ALA A 116 -18.77 10.63 -0.21
N LEU A 117 -17.61 10.37 0.39
CA LEU A 117 -16.57 11.39 0.57
C LEU A 117 -15.97 11.82 -0.78
N ALA A 118 -15.68 10.85 -1.67
CA ALA A 118 -15.14 11.12 -3.00
C ALA A 118 -16.12 11.94 -3.87
N ARG A 119 -17.43 11.68 -3.78
CA ARG A 119 -18.46 12.49 -4.45
C ARG A 119 -18.46 13.94 -3.96
N ARG A 120 -18.46 14.16 -2.63
CA ARG A 120 -18.37 15.52 -2.06
C ARG A 120 -17.08 16.25 -2.45
N PHE A 121 -15.99 15.52 -2.56
CA PHE A 121 -14.72 16.06 -3.05
C PHE A 121 -14.82 16.44 -4.53
N ALA A 122 -15.39 15.58 -5.37
CA ALA A 122 -15.59 15.81 -6.80
C ALA A 122 -16.49 17.02 -7.05
N ASP A 123 -17.59 17.17 -6.33
CA ASP A 123 -18.50 18.33 -6.40
C ASP A 123 -17.76 19.66 -6.19
N ARG A 124 -16.70 19.65 -5.37
CA ARG A 124 -15.91 20.86 -5.05
C ARG A 124 -14.75 21.10 -6.01
N THR A 125 -14.30 20.09 -6.75
CA THR A 125 -13.00 20.18 -7.47
C THR A 125 -13.06 19.79 -8.93
N PHE A 126 -13.93 18.84 -9.35
CA PHE A 126 -13.89 18.26 -10.69
C PHE A 126 -14.36 19.22 -11.80
N TYR A 127 -15.14 20.24 -11.47
CA TYR A 127 -15.55 21.27 -12.44
C TYR A 127 -14.38 22.15 -12.91
N GLN A 128 -13.25 22.13 -12.19
CA GLN A 128 -12.05 22.93 -12.50
C GLN A 128 -10.94 22.12 -13.18
N ILE A 129 -11.16 20.82 -13.43
CA ILE A 129 -10.13 19.95 -13.98
C ILE A 129 -10.63 19.20 -15.21
N ALA A 130 -9.78 19.11 -16.22
CA ALA A 130 -10.03 18.30 -17.41
C ALA A 130 -9.88 16.79 -17.08
N ASP A 131 -10.43 15.94 -17.94
CA ASP A 131 -10.46 14.51 -17.69
C ASP A 131 -9.07 13.87 -17.57
N ASP A 132 -8.08 14.43 -18.28
CA ASP A 132 -6.69 13.96 -18.25
C ASP A 132 -5.84 14.58 -17.11
N GLU A 133 -6.40 15.49 -16.32
CA GLU A 133 -5.68 16.11 -15.21
C GLU A 133 -5.72 15.26 -13.95
N TYR A 134 -4.69 15.45 -13.11
CA TYR A 134 -4.58 14.77 -11.82
C TYR A 134 -5.68 15.21 -10.86
N VAL A 135 -6.25 14.25 -10.14
CA VAL A 135 -7.24 14.49 -9.09
C VAL A 135 -6.58 15.13 -7.87
N PHE A 136 -5.40 14.67 -7.51
CA PHE A 136 -4.59 15.19 -6.40
C PHE A 136 -3.53 16.13 -6.97
N ARG A 137 -3.75 17.43 -6.85
CA ARG A 137 -2.93 18.44 -7.52
C ARG A 137 -2.42 19.53 -6.59
N ASN A 138 -1.28 20.07 -6.96
CA ASN A 138 -0.70 21.23 -6.30
C ASN A 138 -1.41 22.53 -6.73
N LYS A 139 -1.04 23.65 -6.11
CA LYS A 139 -1.62 24.97 -6.40
C LYS A 139 -1.42 25.46 -7.86
N ASN A 140 -0.47 24.86 -8.59
CA ASN A 140 -0.15 25.22 -9.98
C ASN A 140 -0.83 24.28 -11.00
N GLY A 141 -1.70 23.36 -10.56
CA GLY A 141 -2.43 22.42 -11.42
C GLY A 141 -1.69 21.09 -11.69
N GLY A 142 -0.40 20.98 -11.43
CA GLY A 142 0.35 19.72 -11.56
C GLY A 142 0.05 18.75 -10.43
N GLY A 143 0.34 17.46 -10.63
CA GLY A 143 0.15 16.43 -9.60
C GLY A 143 0.91 16.71 -8.30
N LEU A 144 0.37 16.22 -7.19
CA LEU A 144 1.08 16.24 -5.90
C LEU A 144 2.31 15.34 -5.96
N LYS A 145 3.40 15.78 -5.32
CA LYS A 145 4.64 15.01 -5.27
C LYS A 145 4.70 14.15 -4.01
N TYR A 146 5.33 12.98 -4.13
CA TYR A 146 5.52 12.05 -3.01
C TYR A 146 6.17 12.73 -1.80
N ASP A 147 7.24 13.52 -2.01
CA ASP A 147 7.94 14.18 -0.90
C ASP A 147 7.06 15.18 -0.14
N THR A 148 6.14 15.87 -0.84
CA THR A 148 5.16 16.74 -0.20
C THR A 148 4.25 15.93 0.72
N ILE A 149 3.70 14.81 0.23
CA ILE A 149 2.81 13.96 1.03
C ILE A 149 3.56 13.27 2.16
N LYS A 150 4.82 12.88 1.94
CA LYS A 150 5.68 12.33 2.98
C LYS A 150 5.91 13.33 4.14
N HIS A 151 6.08 14.61 3.82
CA HIS A 151 6.22 15.65 4.84
C HIS A 151 4.92 15.86 5.61
N ILE A 152 3.82 16.03 4.89
CA ILE A 152 2.47 16.18 5.48
C ILE A 152 2.11 14.96 6.35
N HIS A 153 2.41 13.75 5.90
CA HIS A 153 2.16 12.54 6.68
C HIS A 153 2.86 12.58 8.05
N ARG A 154 4.10 13.07 8.11
CA ARG A 154 4.82 13.23 9.39
C ARG A 154 4.18 14.28 10.29
N GLU A 155 3.71 15.38 9.71
CA GLU A 155 2.97 16.41 10.48
C GLU A 155 1.67 15.82 11.04
N ILE A 156 0.92 15.06 10.24
CA ILE A 156 -0.30 14.39 10.67
C ILE A 156 -0.03 13.34 11.77
N LEU A 157 1.03 12.55 11.65
CA LEU A 157 1.44 11.61 12.70
C LEU A 157 1.72 12.34 14.03
N ALA A 158 2.42 13.46 13.97
CA ALA A 158 2.68 14.29 15.15
C ALA A 158 1.39 14.86 15.76
N MET A 159 0.47 15.37 14.92
CA MET A 159 -0.85 15.84 15.36
C MET A 159 -1.70 14.74 16.01
N ALA A 160 -1.60 13.51 15.46
CA ALA A 160 -2.30 12.34 15.97
C ALA A 160 -1.64 11.72 17.21
N GLY A 161 -0.48 12.23 17.65
CA GLY A 161 0.28 11.65 18.75
C GLY A 161 0.81 10.25 18.45
N ILE A 162 1.09 9.94 17.18
CA ILE A 162 1.67 8.66 16.73
C ILE A 162 3.18 8.86 16.56
N PRO A 163 4.03 8.15 17.32
CA PRO A 163 5.48 8.36 17.29
C PRO A 163 6.09 8.00 15.92
N PHE A 164 6.93 8.87 15.38
CA PHE A 164 7.77 8.58 14.23
C PHE A 164 9.23 8.43 14.68
N VAL A 165 9.70 7.17 14.76
CA VAL A 165 11.04 6.82 15.25
C VAL A 165 12.10 6.66 14.16
N GLY A 166 11.91 7.31 13.01
CA GLY A 166 12.88 7.32 11.91
C GLY A 166 12.45 6.50 10.69
N ASN A 167 13.19 6.63 9.60
CA ASN A 167 12.80 6.06 8.29
C ASN A 167 12.75 4.53 8.26
N SER A 168 13.47 3.85 9.17
CA SER A 168 13.53 2.38 9.23
C SER A 168 12.57 1.76 10.24
N HIS A 169 11.97 2.54 11.14
CA HIS A 169 11.18 2.04 12.26
C HIS A 169 9.87 2.81 12.47
N GLY A 170 9.65 3.90 11.78
CA GLY A 170 8.47 4.73 11.97
C GLY A 170 7.33 4.36 11.05
N PRO A 171 6.09 4.76 11.36
CA PRO A 171 4.98 4.63 10.43
C PRO A 171 5.29 5.35 9.13
N ARG A 172 5.17 4.65 7.99
CA ARG A 172 5.36 5.19 6.65
C ARG A 172 4.03 5.23 5.91
N ILE A 173 3.95 6.03 4.86
CA ILE A 173 2.76 6.06 4.00
C ILE A 173 2.44 4.66 3.45
N HIS A 174 3.45 3.85 3.16
CA HIS A 174 3.24 2.49 2.64
C HIS A 174 2.62 1.54 3.66
N ASP A 175 2.73 1.84 4.95
CA ASP A 175 2.20 1.01 6.02
C ASP A 175 0.66 1.05 6.09
N TRP A 176 0.00 2.03 5.46
CA TRP A 176 -1.44 1.99 5.20
C TRP A 176 -1.83 0.79 4.35
N ARG A 177 -1.02 0.47 3.33
CA ARG A 177 -1.25 -0.70 2.49
C ARG A 177 -0.95 -2.01 3.24
N HIS A 178 0.04 -2.02 4.13
CA HIS A 178 0.28 -3.17 5.03
C HIS A 178 -0.93 -3.39 5.94
N THR A 179 -1.42 -2.33 6.58
CA THR A 179 -2.62 -2.38 7.43
C THR A 179 -3.85 -2.86 6.65
N PHE A 180 -4.09 -2.35 5.43
CA PHE A 180 -5.16 -2.82 4.56
C PHE A 180 -5.03 -4.33 4.28
N ALA A 181 -3.85 -4.80 3.91
CA ALA A 181 -3.63 -6.21 3.56
C ALA A 181 -3.90 -7.13 4.76
N ILE A 182 -3.38 -6.79 5.93
CA ILE A 182 -3.55 -7.56 7.17
C ILE A 182 -5.04 -7.59 7.57
N ARG A 183 -5.73 -6.44 7.54
CA ARG A 183 -7.17 -6.37 7.85
C ARG A 183 -8.02 -7.14 6.83
N SER A 184 -7.64 -7.13 5.56
CA SER A 184 -8.33 -7.90 4.53
C SER A 184 -8.20 -9.40 4.77
N PHE A 185 -7.01 -9.89 5.11
CA PHE A 185 -6.81 -11.29 5.48
C PHE A 185 -7.63 -11.67 6.72
N LYS A 186 -7.59 -10.83 7.76
CA LYS A 186 -8.38 -11.07 8.96
C LYS A 186 -9.87 -11.14 8.63
N HIS A 187 -10.39 -10.20 7.88
CA HIS A 187 -11.80 -10.17 7.46
C HIS A 187 -12.20 -11.41 6.65
N MET A 188 -11.36 -11.82 5.68
CA MET A 188 -11.59 -13.03 4.90
C MET A 188 -11.62 -14.28 5.80
N SER A 189 -10.68 -14.39 6.76
CA SER A 189 -10.66 -15.48 7.74
C SER A 189 -11.89 -15.50 8.64
N ASP A 190 -12.33 -14.34 9.12
CA ASP A 190 -13.51 -14.23 9.99
C ASP A 190 -14.80 -14.62 9.24
N ASN A 191 -14.85 -14.38 7.92
CA ASN A 191 -15.94 -14.83 7.05
C ASN A 191 -15.79 -16.29 6.56
N GLY A 192 -14.83 -17.04 7.09
CA GLY A 192 -14.65 -18.46 6.78
C GLY A 192 -13.93 -18.73 5.45
N THR A 193 -13.33 -17.73 4.82
CA THR A 193 -12.53 -17.95 3.61
C THR A 193 -11.23 -18.67 3.99
N ASP A 194 -10.93 -19.73 3.26
CA ASP A 194 -9.64 -20.42 3.39
C ASP A 194 -8.49 -19.49 3.02
N MET A 195 -7.45 -19.45 3.87
CA MET A 195 -6.33 -18.53 3.67
C MET A 195 -5.49 -18.85 2.44
N TYR A 196 -5.46 -20.12 2.00
CA TYR A 196 -4.82 -20.50 0.74
C TYR A 196 -5.57 -19.95 -0.49
N VAL A 197 -6.90 -19.72 -0.36
CA VAL A 197 -7.72 -19.05 -1.37
C VAL A 197 -7.60 -17.53 -1.25
N ALA A 198 -7.57 -17.00 -0.03
CA ALA A 198 -7.46 -15.57 0.23
C ALA A 198 -6.14 -14.96 -0.31
N LEU A 199 -5.03 -15.71 -0.21
CA LEU A 199 -3.70 -15.24 -0.62
C LEU A 199 -3.63 -14.83 -2.10
N PRO A 200 -3.99 -15.67 -3.09
CA PRO A 200 -3.98 -15.28 -4.49
C PRO A 200 -5.00 -14.18 -4.82
N ILE A 201 -6.15 -14.15 -4.17
CA ILE A 201 -7.15 -13.10 -4.36
C ILE A 201 -6.56 -11.75 -3.94
N LEU A 202 -6.00 -11.65 -2.73
CA LEU A 202 -5.41 -10.42 -2.25
C LEU A 202 -4.15 -10.03 -3.05
N SER A 203 -3.34 -11.01 -3.47
CA SER A 203 -2.18 -10.79 -4.35
C SER A 203 -2.59 -10.11 -5.66
N THR A 204 -3.64 -10.61 -6.30
CA THR A 204 -4.18 -10.04 -7.54
C THR A 204 -4.74 -8.64 -7.30
N TYR A 205 -5.53 -8.44 -6.26
CA TYR A 205 -6.11 -7.15 -5.91
C TYR A 205 -5.03 -6.10 -5.65
N LEU A 206 -4.01 -6.46 -4.89
CA LEU A 206 -2.87 -5.58 -4.61
C LEU A 206 -1.98 -5.32 -5.83
N GLY A 207 -2.09 -6.11 -6.90
CA GLY A 207 -1.26 -5.99 -8.10
C GLY A 207 0.20 -6.35 -7.79
N HIS A 208 0.42 -7.47 -7.09
CA HIS A 208 1.75 -8.02 -6.90
C HIS A 208 2.17 -8.85 -8.11
N GLY A 209 3.42 -8.71 -8.52
CA GLY A 209 3.99 -9.52 -9.62
C GLY A 209 4.21 -10.98 -9.25
N THR A 210 4.30 -11.28 -7.96
CA THR A 210 4.50 -12.63 -7.40
C THR A 210 3.69 -12.83 -6.14
N ILE A 211 3.23 -14.05 -5.89
CA ILE A 211 2.52 -14.43 -4.65
C ILE A 211 3.42 -14.24 -3.43
N MET A 212 4.74 -14.47 -3.54
CA MET A 212 5.72 -14.28 -2.47
C MET A 212 5.69 -12.86 -1.88
N ALA A 213 5.37 -11.83 -2.70
CA ALA A 213 5.23 -10.47 -2.22
C ALA A 213 4.00 -10.31 -1.28
N THR A 214 3.01 -11.19 -1.39
CA THR A 214 1.81 -11.20 -0.54
C THR A 214 1.98 -12.14 0.66
N GLU A 215 2.82 -13.17 0.55
CA GLU A 215 3.15 -14.10 1.63
C GLU A 215 3.69 -13.38 2.86
N HIS A 216 4.46 -12.32 2.66
CA HIS A 216 4.92 -11.47 3.76
C HIS A 216 3.74 -10.90 4.59
N TYR A 217 2.65 -10.49 3.95
CA TYR A 217 1.45 -10.01 4.66
C TYR A 217 0.73 -11.13 5.39
N LEU A 218 0.68 -12.33 4.81
CA LEU A 218 0.12 -13.50 5.48
C LEU A 218 0.90 -13.80 6.76
N ARG A 219 2.23 -13.82 6.70
CA ARG A 219 3.08 -14.03 7.89
C ARG A 219 2.81 -13.00 8.98
N LEU A 220 2.80 -11.71 8.63
CA LEU A 220 2.48 -10.64 9.57
C LEU A 220 1.07 -10.81 10.16
N THR A 221 0.11 -11.26 9.36
CA THR A 221 -1.26 -11.50 9.83
C THR A 221 -1.30 -12.63 10.86
N LEU A 222 -0.58 -13.71 10.62
CA LEU A 222 -0.51 -14.84 11.55
C LEU A 222 0.22 -14.46 12.86
N GLU A 223 1.28 -13.66 12.77
CA GLU A 223 1.98 -13.13 13.94
C GLU A 223 1.08 -12.23 14.81
N MET A 224 0.21 -11.43 14.16
CA MET A 224 -0.68 -10.49 14.85
C MET A 224 -1.99 -11.13 15.34
N PHE A 225 -2.46 -12.17 14.67
CA PHE A 225 -3.72 -12.86 14.92
C PHE A 225 -3.52 -14.37 14.95
N PRO A 226 -2.93 -14.93 16.04
CA PRO A 226 -2.61 -16.35 16.13
C PRO A 226 -3.83 -17.28 15.97
N GLU A 227 -5.03 -16.78 16.27
CA GLU A 227 -6.29 -17.52 16.06
C GLU A 227 -6.53 -17.89 14.58
N ILE A 228 -5.93 -17.17 13.64
CA ILE A 228 -6.00 -17.49 12.21
C ILE A 228 -5.14 -18.72 11.90
N GLU A 229 -3.98 -18.83 12.51
CA GLU A 229 -3.09 -19.99 12.35
C GLU A 229 -3.78 -21.28 12.84
N GLU A 230 -4.49 -21.21 13.97
CA GLU A 230 -5.27 -22.34 14.49
C GLU A 230 -6.37 -22.78 13.50
N LYS A 231 -7.07 -21.82 12.88
CA LYS A 231 -8.08 -22.11 11.84
C LYS A 231 -7.46 -22.77 10.61
N MET A 232 -6.27 -22.32 10.18
CA MET A 232 -5.52 -22.92 9.05
C MET A 232 -5.10 -24.35 9.36
N GLY A 233 -4.60 -24.60 10.58
CA GLY A 233 -4.23 -25.94 11.03
C GLY A 233 -5.40 -26.92 10.99
N LYS A 234 -6.58 -26.50 11.44
CA LYS A 234 -7.81 -27.32 11.38
C LYS A 234 -8.26 -27.63 9.93
N THR A 235 -8.04 -26.70 9.01
CA THR A 235 -8.33 -26.92 7.57
C THR A 235 -7.33 -27.91 6.97
N ALA A 236 -6.05 -27.75 7.26
CA ALA A 236 -5.02 -28.69 6.82
C ALA A 236 -5.26 -30.10 7.35
N GLU A 237 -5.62 -30.23 8.62
CA GLU A 237 -5.96 -31.52 9.25
C GLU A 237 -7.18 -32.19 8.58
N LYS A 238 -8.21 -31.40 8.20
CA LYS A 238 -9.37 -31.92 7.46
C LYS A 238 -9.02 -32.41 6.05
N VAL A 239 -8.08 -31.73 5.39
CA VAL A 239 -7.68 -32.05 3.99
C VAL A 239 -6.64 -33.17 3.95
N PHE A 240 -5.71 -33.19 4.91
CA PHE A 240 -4.57 -34.12 4.93
C PHE A 240 -4.62 -35.12 6.10
N GLY A 241 -5.59 -35.02 6.99
CA GLY A 241 -5.74 -35.75 8.25
C GLY A 241 -6.03 -37.26 8.15
N GLY A 242 -5.41 -37.91 7.18
CA GLY A 242 -5.38 -39.38 7.02
C GLY A 242 -4.11 -39.85 6.34
N ILE A 243 -3.22 -38.92 5.97
CA ILE A 243 -1.94 -39.26 5.34
C ILE A 243 -0.87 -39.12 6.44
N MET A 244 -0.71 -40.15 7.26
CA MET A 244 0.50 -40.28 8.06
C MET A 244 1.64 -40.57 7.10
N TYR A 245 2.55 -39.62 6.92
CA TYR A 245 3.86 -39.91 6.35
C TYR A 245 4.60 -40.77 7.39
N GLU A 246 4.61 -42.07 7.21
CA GLU A 246 5.61 -42.93 7.81
C GLU A 246 6.95 -42.54 7.18
N GLY A 247 7.68 -41.64 7.85
CA GLY A 247 9.07 -41.33 7.50
C GLY A 247 9.96 -42.53 7.81
N ASN A 248 10.55 -43.09 6.80
CA ASN A 248 11.78 -43.89 6.91
C ASN A 248 12.98 -42.95 7.05
#